data_11d09e6bcbe668cdf6b610f10e758992
#
_entry.id   11d09e6bcbe668cdf6b610f10e758992
#
_cell.length_a   1.000
_cell.length_b   1.000
_cell.length_c   1.000
_cell.angle_alpha   90.00
_cell.angle_beta   90.00
_cell.angle_gamma   90.00
#
_symmetry.space_group_name_H-M   'P 1'
#
loop_
_entity.id
_entity.type
_entity.pdbx_description
1 polymer ?
#
loop_
_entity_poly.entity_id
_entity_poly.type
_entity_poly.pdbx_seq_one_letter_code
_entity_poly.pdbx_strand_id
1 'polypeptide(L)'
;MAETTLYNQDCIAAMQQIGAESIDLIVTDPPYNLGNFMKKRDTNLKKMRDNFFGSAGWDDMEFDEWSKSMDDFFKASARVMKKGGTMIMFMAIIKVETIIQLAEKHGFYYKTTGIWHKTNPMPRNMNLHFVNSTEAWVYFTYKKRTGTFNNG
;
A
#
# COMPACT_ATOMS: atom_id res chain seq x y z
N MET A 1 0.98 12.18 -27.87
CA MET A 1 0.76 12.92 -26.60
C MET A 1 0.42 11.92 -25.53
N ALA A 2 0.88 12.12 -24.29
CA ALA A 2 0.47 11.26 -23.19
C ALA A 2 -1.00 11.55 -22.83
N GLU A 3 -1.80 10.50 -22.73
CA GLU A 3 -3.19 10.58 -22.31
C GLU A 3 -3.26 10.33 -20.80
N THR A 4 -4.07 11.13 -20.08
CA THR A 4 -4.30 10.99 -18.65
C THR A 4 -5.79 10.78 -18.38
N THR A 5 -6.12 9.73 -17.67
CA THR A 5 -7.49 9.44 -17.23
C THR A 5 -7.55 9.49 -15.69
N LEU A 6 -8.53 10.22 -15.14
CA LEU A 6 -8.77 10.33 -13.70
C LEU A 6 -10.06 9.59 -13.34
N TYR A 7 -9.98 8.74 -12.31
CA TYR A 7 -11.12 8.04 -11.73
C TYR A 7 -11.35 8.51 -10.30
N ASN A 8 -12.51 9.11 -10.03
CA ASN A 8 -12.92 9.46 -8.66
C ASN A 8 -13.92 8.41 -8.14
N GLN A 9 -13.41 7.23 -7.83
CA GLN A 9 -14.20 6.09 -7.35
C GLN A 9 -13.30 5.07 -6.65
N ASP A 10 -13.89 4.02 -6.07
CA ASP A 10 -13.14 2.89 -5.53
C ASP A 10 -12.19 2.29 -6.58
N CYS A 11 -10.96 1.97 -6.17
CA CYS A 11 -9.91 1.53 -7.08
C CYS A 11 -10.20 0.17 -7.73
N ILE A 12 -10.88 -0.75 -7.02
CA ILE A 12 -11.27 -2.05 -7.57
C ILE A 12 -12.34 -1.87 -8.64
N ALA A 13 -13.31 -0.99 -8.39
CA ALA A 13 -14.33 -0.62 -9.37
C ALA A 13 -13.73 0.08 -10.60
N ALA A 14 -12.75 0.98 -10.39
CA ALA A 14 -12.01 1.62 -11.47
C ALA A 14 -11.26 0.59 -12.32
N MET A 15 -10.56 -0.33 -11.67
CA MET A 15 -9.82 -1.38 -12.37
C MET A 15 -10.73 -2.26 -13.25
N GLN A 16 -12.01 -2.44 -12.92
CA GLN A 16 -12.94 -3.20 -13.78
C GLN A 16 -13.13 -2.57 -15.16
N GLN A 17 -12.93 -1.26 -15.29
CA GLN A 17 -13.05 -0.51 -16.54
C GLN A 17 -11.76 -0.54 -17.37
N ILE A 18 -10.66 -0.98 -16.77
CA ILE A 18 -9.35 -1.09 -17.42
C ILE A 18 -9.26 -2.47 -18.11
N GLY A 19 -8.73 -2.49 -19.33
CA GLY A 19 -8.51 -3.72 -20.08
C GLY A 19 -7.59 -4.70 -19.33
N ALA A 20 -7.84 -6.01 -19.50
CA ALA A 20 -6.94 -7.02 -18.95
C ALA A 20 -5.55 -6.93 -19.60
N GLU A 21 -4.51 -7.24 -18.83
CA GLU A 21 -3.11 -7.29 -19.30
C GLU A 21 -2.66 -6.01 -20.05
N SER A 22 -3.11 -4.83 -19.57
CA SER A 22 -2.83 -3.53 -20.22
C SER A 22 -1.88 -2.63 -19.44
N ILE A 23 -1.68 -2.88 -18.14
CA ILE A 23 -0.91 -2.03 -17.23
C ILE A 23 0.51 -2.55 -17.05
N ASP A 24 1.49 -1.68 -17.25
CA ASP A 24 2.91 -1.97 -17.08
C ASP A 24 3.40 -1.69 -15.65
N LEU A 25 2.84 -0.68 -14.99
CA LEU A 25 3.25 -0.23 -13.66
C LEU A 25 2.04 0.17 -12.81
N ILE A 26 2.00 -0.34 -11.58
CA ILE A 26 1.12 0.16 -10.51
C ILE A 26 2.00 0.76 -9.41
N VAL A 27 1.71 2.00 -9.03
CA VAL A 27 2.26 2.64 -7.83
C VAL A 27 1.08 3.00 -6.94
N THR A 28 1.08 2.53 -5.70
CA THR A 28 -0.07 2.66 -4.81
C THR A 28 0.33 2.90 -3.36
N ASP A 29 -0.49 3.68 -2.66
CA ASP A 29 -0.38 3.98 -1.23
C ASP A 29 -1.75 3.65 -0.58
N PRO A 30 -2.02 2.36 -0.28
CA PRO A 30 -3.29 1.92 0.27
C PRO A 30 -3.40 2.23 1.77
N PRO A 31 -4.59 2.10 2.37
CA PRO A 31 -4.77 2.22 3.82
C PRO A 31 -3.88 1.24 4.59
N TYR A 32 -3.11 1.74 5.55
CA TYR A 32 -2.21 0.91 6.36
C TYR A 32 -2.92 0.16 7.48
N ASN A 33 -4.16 0.53 7.78
CA ASN A 33 -4.97 -0.03 8.87
C ASN A 33 -4.23 -0.03 10.21
N LEU A 34 -3.69 1.12 10.60
CA LEU A 34 -2.98 1.31 11.85
C LEU A 34 -3.90 1.68 13.01
N GLY A 35 -5.21 1.87 12.74
CA GLY A 35 -6.20 2.33 13.69
C GLY A 35 -6.29 1.51 14.94
N ASN A 36 -6.47 0.22 14.80
CA ASN A 36 -6.57 -0.69 15.94
C ASN A 36 -5.26 -0.78 16.73
N PHE A 37 -4.11 -0.64 16.06
CA PHE A 37 -2.81 -0.57 16.72
C PHE A 37 -2.66 0.73 17.54
N MET A 38 -3.22 1.83 17.05
CA MET A 38 -3.17 3.14 17.71
C MET A 38 -4.22 3.28 18.80
N LYS A 39 -5.40 2.65 18.69
CA LYS A 39 -6.47 2.68 19.70
C LYS A 39 -6.01 2.16 21.08
N LYS A 40 -5.10 1.21 21.09
CA LYS A 40 -4.52 0.64 22.31
C LYS A 40 -3.48 1.55 22.98
N ARG A 41 -3.15 2.71 22.37
CA ARG A 41 -2.16 3.66 22.87
C ARG A 41 -2.85 4.97 23.22
N ASP A 42 -2.80 5.35 24.47
CA ASP A 42 -3.31 6.65 24.94
C ASP A 42 -2.30 7.75 24.60
N THR A 43 -2.44 8.35 23.41
CA THR A 43 -1.53 9.38 22.90
C THR A 43 -2.30 10.53 22.28
N ASN A 44 -1.72 11.76 22.31
CA ASN A 44 -2.28 12.94 21.66
C ASN A 44 -2.47 12.77 20.12
N LEU A 45 -1.80 11.80 19.52
CA LEU A 45 -1.99 11.41 18.11
C LEU A 45 -3.40 10.89 17.82
N LYS A 46 -4.09 10.31 18.83
CA LYS A 46 -5.48 9.89 18.70
C LYS A 46 -6.38 11.08 18.37
N LYS A 47 -6.22 12.21 19.06
CA LYS A 47 -7.04 13.42 18.84
C LYS A 47 -6.77 14.06 17.47
N MET A 48 -5.53 14.06 16.99
CA MET A 48 -5.20 14.61 15.66
C MET A 48 -5.74 13.72 14.53
N ARG A 49 -5.73 12.42 14.73
CA ARG A 49 -6.23 11.45 13.77
C ARG A 49 -7.75 11.46 13.67
N ASP A 50 -8.44 11.54 14.80
CA ASP A 50 -9.91 11.62 14.84
C ASP A 50 -10.45 12.84 14.07
N ASN A 51 -9.62 13.89 13.91
CA ASN A 51 -10.00 15.11 13.20
C ASN A 51 -9.70 15.08 11.68
N PHE A 52 -8.72 14.31 11.18
CA PHE A 52 -8.26 14.39 9.79
C PHE A 52 -8.40 13.09 8.98
N PHE A 53 -8.20 11.93 9.59
CA PHE A 53 -8.20 10.63 8.89
C PHE A 53 -9.24 9.65 9.46
N GLY A 54 -9.64 9.80 10.70
CA GLY A 54 -10.59 8.90 11.38
C GLY A 54 -12.03 9.03 10.90
N SER A 55 -12.40 10.18 10.32
CA SER A 55 -13.77 10.39 9.79
C SER A 55 -14.05 9.61 8.49
N ALA A 56 -13.03 9.11 7.82
CA ALA A 56 -13.16 8.35 6.58
C ALA A 56 -13.33 6.82 6.79
N GLY A 57 -13.08 6.31 8.02
CA GLY A 57 -13.33 4.90 8.41
C GLY A 57 -12.40 3.83 7.81
N TRP A 58 -11.62 4.16 6.81
CA TRP A 58 -10.83 3.20 6.03
C TRP A 58 -9.48 2.79 6.66
N ASP A 59 -9.02 3.49 7.69
CA ASP A 59 -7.79 3.14 8.42
C ASP A 59 -8.07 2.41 9.75
N ASP A 60 -9.31 2.03 10.03
CA ASP A 60 -9.80 1.51 11.30
C ASP A 60 -10.62 0.22 11.17
N MET A 61 -10.40 -0.50 10.08
CA MET A 61 -11.04 -1.79 9.81
C MET A 61 -10.50 -2.89 10.73
N GLU A 62 -11.30 -3.91 11.01
CA GLU A 62 -10.78 -5.15 11.59
C GLU A 62 -9.73 -5.77 10.65
N PHE A 63 -8.76 -6.48 11.23
CA PHE A 63 -7.64 -7.02 10.45
C PHE A 63 -8.09 -7.92 9.30
N ASP A 64 -9.09 -8.76 9.54
CA ASP A 64 -9.59 -9.71 8.54
C ASP A 64 -10.29 -8.97 7.38
N GLU A 65 -11.04 -7.90 7.68
CA GLU A 65 -11.67 -7.07 6.68
C GLU A 65 -10.64 -6.31 5.82
N TRP A 66 -9.64 -5.73 6.47
CA TRP A 66 -8.54 -5.08 5.78
C TRP A 66 -7.74 -6.08 4.91
N SER A 67 -7.44 -7.25 5.46
CA SER A 67 -6.71 -8.31 4.73
C SER A 67 -7.49 -8.78 3.52
N LYS A 68 -8.81 -8.92 3.64
CA LYS A 68 -9.69 -9.25 2.53
C LYS A 68 -9.68 -8.15 1.46
N SER A 69 -9.75 -6.89 1.86
CA SER A 69 -9.68 -5.75 0.93
C SER A 69 -8.37 -5.72 0.14
N MET A 70 -7.24 -6.02 0.80
CA MET A 70 -5.94 -6.13 0.13
C MET A 70 -5.88 -7.35 -0.82
N ASP A 71 -6.45 -8.48 -0.42
CA ASP A 71 -6.55 -9.65 -1.29
C ASP A 71 -7.37 -9.37 -2.56
N ASP A 72 -8.51 -8.71 -2.41
CA ASP A 72 -9.36 -8.27 -3.54
C ASP A 72 -8.61 -7.26 -4.44
N PHE A 73 -7.82 -6.35 -3.85
CA PHE A 73 -6.98 -5.42 -4.59
C PHE A 73 -5.91 -6.15 -5.42
N PHE A 74 -5.19 -7.11 -4.84
CA PHE A 74 -4.19 -7.89 -5.58
C PHE A 74 -4.83 -8.71 -6.70
N LYS A 75 -6.00 -9.29 -6.46
CA LYS A 75 -6.77 -10.01 -7.49
C LYS A 75 -7.15 -9.10 -8.66
N ALA A 76 -7.65 -7.90 -8.38
CA ALA A 76 -7.99 -6.92 -9.41
C ALA A 76 -6.75 -6.44 -10.17
N SER A 77 -5.66 -6.15 -9.46
CA SER A 77 -4.37 -5.76 -10.03
C SER A 77 -3.79 -6.85 -10.94
N ALA A 78 -3.87 -8.11 -10.52
CA ALA A 78 -3.42 -9.26 -11.32
C ALA A 78 -4.14 -9.38 -12.66
N ARG A 79 -5.41 -8.97 -12.73
CA ARG A 79 -6.17 -8.98 -13.98
C ARG A 79 -5.69 -7.92 -14.98
N VAL A 80 -5.39 -6.73 -14.49
CA VAL A 80 -5.05 -5.59 -15.37
C VAL A 80 -3.58 -5.53 -15.72
N MET A 81 -2.68 -6.11 -14.91
CA MET A 81 -1.25 -6.06 -15.14
C MET A 81 -0.79 -6.98 -16.25
N LYS A 82 0.12 -6.48 -17.07
CA LYS A 82 0.86 -7.27 -18.03
C LYS A 82 1.82 -8.23 -17.33
N LYS A 83 2.09 -9.36 -17.94
CA LYS A 83 3.14 -10.28 -17.52
C LYS A 83 4.51 -9.60 -17.53
N GLY A 84 5.18 -9.55 -16.38
CA GLY A 84 6.42 -8.80 -16.17
C GLY A 84 6.22 -7.36 -15.75
N GLY A 85 4.97 -6.92 -15.57
CA GLY A 85 4.65 -5.61 -15.01
C GLY A 85 5.16 -5.44 -13.58
N THR A 86 5.33 -4.22 -13.16
CA THR A 86 5.88 -3.82 -11.85
C THR A 86 4.79 -3.26 -10.95
N MET A 87 4.81 -3.64 -9.66
CA MET A 87 4.04 -2.96 -8.63
C MET A 87 4.96 -2.44 -7.53
N ILE A 88 4.75 -1.18 -7.15
CA ILE A 88 5.36 -0.55 -5.97
C ILE A 88 4.23 -0.16 -5.04
N MET A 89 4.24 -0.70 -3.83
CA MET A 89 3.22 -0.44 -2.82
C MET A 89 3.86 0.13 -1.56
N PHE A 90 3.42 1.32 -1.16
CA PHE A 90 3.79 1.88 0.14
C PHE A 90 2.99 1.18 1.23
N MET A 91 3.63 0.91 2.37
CA MET A 91 3.01 0.19 3.48
C MET A 91 3.73 0.45 4.80
N ALA A 92 3.00 0.36 5.90
CA ALA A 92 3.62 0.31 7.21
C ALA A 92 4.51 -0.94 7.35
N ILE A 93 5.71 -0.78 7.91
CA ILE A 93 6.69 -1.86 8.06
C ILE A 93 6.09 -3.11 8.71
N ILE A 94 5.22 -2.93 9.72
CA ILE A 94 4.57 -4.04 10.45
C ILE A 94 3.55 -4.84 9.62
N LYS A 95 3.22 -4.41 8.41
CA LYS A 95 2.26 -5.06 7.49
C LYS A 95 2.93 -5.68 6.27
N VAL A 96 4.23 -5.46 6.09
CA VAL A 96 4.95 -5.88 4.88
C VAL A 96 4.84 -7.38 4.65
N GLU A 97 5.02 -8.21 5.68
CA GLU A 97 4.91 -9.66 5.54
C GLU A 97 3.51 -10.09 5.06
N THR A 98 2.45 -9.54 5.65
CA THR A 98 1.07 -9.83 5.24
C THR A 98 0.83 -9.46 3.77
N ILE A 99 1.32 -8.30 3.34
CA ILE A 99 1.21 -7.85 1.95
C ILE A 99 1.95 -8.77 0.99
N ILE A 100 3.14 -9.24 1.35
CA ILE A 100 3.90 -10.19 0.52
C ILE A 100 3.11 -11.50 0.37
N GLN A 101 2.60 -12.05 1.46
CA GLN A 101 1.83 -13.31 1.42
C GLN A 101 0.56 -13.19 0.58
N LEU A 102 -0.16 -12.07 0.68
CA LEU A 102 -1.36 -11.82 -0.12
C LEU A 102 -1.02 -11.65 -1.61
N ALA A 103 0.03 -10.89 -1.93
CA ALA A 103 0.46 -10.67 -3.31
C ALA A 103 0.87 -11.98 -4.01
N GLU A 104 1.61 -12.84 -3.31
CA GLU A 104 2.09 -14.13 -3.84
C GLU A 104 0.94 -15.06 -4.23
N LYS A 105 -0.19 -15.04 -3.53
CA LYS A 105 -1.40 -15.81 -3.89
C LYS A 105 -1.91 -15.47 -5.29
N HIS A 106 -1.68 -14.25 -5.75
CA HIS A 106 -2.17 -13.73 -7.03
C HIS A 106 -1.10 -13.67 -8.13
N GLY A 107 0.05 -14.33 -7.90
CA GLY A 107 1.12 -14.45 -8.91
C GLY A 107 2.09 -13.28 -8.96
N PHE A 108 2.15 -12.48 -7.92
CA PHE A 108 3.19 -11.47 -7.74
C PHE A 108 4.43 -12.11 -7.12
N TYR A 109 5.60 -11.73 -7.58
CA TYR A 109 6.87 -12.12 -7.01
C TYR A 109 7.47 -10.97 -6.21
N TYR A 110 7.68 -11.15 -4.93
CA TYR A 110 8.40 -10.21 -4.09
C TYR A 110 9.85 -10.07 -4.57
N LYS A 111 10.32 -8.83 -4.70
CA LYS A 111 11.68 -8.51 -5.13
C LYS A 111 12.51 -7.89 -4.03
N THR A 112 12.01 -6.84 -3.41
CA THR A 112 12.69 -6.14 -2.32
C THR A 112 11.74 -5.22 -1.59
N THR A 113 12.15 -4.82 -0.39
CA THR A 113 11.54 -3.75 0.38
C THR A 113 12.55 -2.63 0.54
N GLY A 114 12.16 -1.42 0.17
CA GLY A 114 12.93 -0.23 0.41
C GLY A 114 12.35 0.61 1.53
N ILE A 115 13.10 1.60 1.97
CA ILE A 115 12.69 2.52 3.03
C ILE A 115 12.61 3.93 2.47
N TRP A 116 11.49 4.58 2.73
CA TRP A 116 11.35 6.00 2.54
C TRP A 116 11.62 6.71 3.87
N HIS A 117 12.74 7.42 3.94
CA HIS A 117 13.10 8.21 5.11
C HIS A 117 12.53 9.63 4.99
N LYS A 118 11.76 10.03 6.00
CA LYS A 118 11.17 11.38 6.11
C LYS A 118 12.10 12.29 6.89
N THR A 119 12.47 13.42 6.31
CA THR A 119 13.32 14.43 6.96
C THR A 119 12.55 15.25 8.00
N ASN A 120 11.21 15.28 7.89
CA ASN A 120 10.29 15.98 8.79
C ASN A 120 9.26 15.02 9.40
N PRO A 121 9.67 14.04 10.21
CA PRO A 121 8.74 13.08 10.81
C PRO A 121 7.78 13.80 11.77
N MET A 122 6.62 13.16 12.00
CA MET A 122 5.67 13.67 12.98
C MET A 122 6.34 13.78 14.36
N PRO A 123 6.27 14.94 15.03
CA PRO A 123 6.91 15.13 16.32
C PRO A 123 6.32 14.18 17.37
N ARG A 124 7.20 13.58 18.16
CA ARG A 124 6.88 12.78 19.34
C ARG A 124 7.68 13.27 20.52
N ASN A 125 7.25 12.93 21.72
CA ASN A 125 8.07 13.15 22.90
C ASN A 125 9.33 12.28 22.84
N MET A 126 10.43 12.87 22.40
CA MET A 126 11.73 12.18 22.21
C MET A 126 12.35 11.68 23.52
N ASN A 127 11.88 12.20 24.68
CA ASN A 127 12.33 11.71 25.99
C ASN A 127 11.70 10.36 26.36
N LEU A 128 10.61 9.98 25.69
CA LEU A 128 9.85 8.76 25.99
C LEU A 128 9.85 7.75 24.85
N HIS A 129 10.05 8.20 23.58
CA HIS A 129 9.88 7.37 22.42
C HIS A 129 10.88 7.70 21.31
N PHE A 130 11.29 6.67 20.57
CA PHE A 130 11.94 6.89 19.26
C PHE A 130 10.99 7.53 18.28
N VAL A 131 11.47 8.47 17.48
CA VAL A 131 10.70 9.09 16.40
C VAL A 131 10.67 8.13 15.21
N ASN A 132 9.48 7.82 14.73
CA ASN A 132 9.32 7.04 13.50
C ASN A 132 9.42 8.00 12.30
N SER A 133 10.53 7.92 11.57
CA SER A 133 10.81 8.73 10.38
C SER A 133 10.80 7.92 9.08
N THR A 134 10.33 6.67 9.11
CA THR A 134 10.43 5.77 7.97
C THR A 134 9.10 5.14 7.61
N GLU A 135 8.90 4.94 6.30
CA GLU A 135 7.86 4.08 5.73
C GLU A 135 8.51 3.07 4.79
N ALA A 136 7.87 1.92 4.62
CA ALA A 136 8.32 0.93 3.67
C ALA A 136 7.66 1.13 2.30
N TRP A 137 8.36 0.76 1.24
CA TRP A 137 7.75 0.47 -0.05
C TRP A 137 8.19 -0.93 -0.49
N VAL A 138 7.24 -1.67 -1.03
CA VAL A 138 7.45 -3.07 -1.44
C VAL A 138 7.39 -3.15 -2.96
N TYR A 139 8.38 -3.80 -3.55
CA TYR A 139 8.50 -3.99 -4.98
C TYR A 139 8.16 -5.42 -5.37
N PHE A 140 7.24 -5.56 -6.33
CA PHE A 140 6.83 -6.82 -6.92
C PHE A 140 6.96 -6.80 -8.44
N THR A 141 7.15 -7.99 -9.02
CA THR A 141 6.92 -8.24 -10.45
C THR A 141 5.77 -9.23 -10.61
N TYR A 142 5.00 -9.12 -11.70
CA TYR A 142 3.83 -9.96 -11.94
C TYR A 142 4.12 -11.09 -12.92
N LYS A 143 3.81 -12.34 -12.54
CA LYS A 143 3.96 -13.59 -13.34
C LYS A 143 5.36 -13.87 -13.93
N LYS A 144 6.32 -12.99 -13.77
CA LYS A 144 7.73 -13.21 -14.13
C LYS A 144 8.62 -12.77 -12.96
N ARG A 145 9.70 -13.51 -12.72
CA ARG A 145 10.67 -13.15 -11.68
C ARG A 145 11.51 -11.93 -12.05
N THR A 146 11.59 -11.61 -13.33
CA THR A 146 12.28 -10.43 -13.84
C THR A 146 11.27 -9.55 -14.56
N GLY A 147 11.21 -8.28 -14.22
CA GLY A 147 10.45 -7.24 -14.91
C GLY A 147 11.36 -6.35 -15.75
N THR A 148 10.82 -5.27 -16.29
CA THR A 148 11.61 -4.21 -16.91
C THR A 148 12.30 -3.42 -15.81
N PHE A 149 13.63 -3.36 -15.84
CA PHE A 149 14.43 -2.61 -14.89
C PHE A 149 15.56 -1.91 -15.65
N ASN A 150 15.55 -0.59 -15.64
CA ASN A 150 16.59 0.23 -16.24
C ASN A 150 17.47 0.75 -15.10
N ASN A 151 18.66 0.19 -15.01
CA ASN A 151 19.70 0.67 -14.11
C ASN A 151 20.50 1.73 -14.89
N GLY A 152 20.00 2.97 -14.85
CA GLY A 152 20.48 4.09 -15.62
C GLY A 152 21.89 4.52 -15.34
#